data_b13add5e1f1321e4386f74c1adb1713f
#
_entry.id   b13add5e1f1321e4386f74c1adb1713f
#
_cell.length_a   1.000
_cell.length_b   1.000
_cell.length_c   1.000
_cell.angle_alpha   90.00
_cell.angle_beta   90.00
_cell.angle_gamma   90.00
#
_symmetry.space_group_name_H-M   'P 1'
#
loop_
_entity.id
_entity.type
_entity.pdbx_description
1 polymer ?
#
loop_
_entity_poly.entity_id
_entity_poly.type
_entity_poly.pdbx_seq_one_letter_code
_entity_poly.pdbx_strand_id
1 'polypeptide(L)'
;MSETEKQFAGKSAIVTGATRGIGRAIALELARRGADIAFNYAKSAEAAESLKAEIEALGVRALATQSDVANTAEAAEMVKQTKDAFDRIDFLVNNAGIVRDTLILRMKEDDWDAVIDTNLKGAWNFSKAALRVMLRQDEGGSILNITSISGVVGMAGQSNYSASKAGMIGLTKALAREVASRKVTVNALALGMVATDMASALDETYQQKILDQIPLGRFAEADEIARIACFLLSTDAKYITGQVIQVDGGLAM
;
A
#
# COMPACT_ATOMS: atom_id res chain seq x y z
N MET A 1 4.33 -26.35 -11.26
CA MET A 1 3.96 -25.08 -10.61
C MET A 1 3.28 -25.44 -9.31
N SER A 2 3.80 -25.00 -8.15
CA SER A 2 3.27 -25.35 -6.83
C SER A 2 1.90 -24.68 -6.60
N GLU A 3 1.06 -25.22 -5.72
CA GLU A 3 -0.26 -24.64 -5.35
C GLU A 3 -0.18 -23.18 -4.92
N THR A 4 0.99 -22.73 -4.41
CA THR A 4 1.25 -21.34 -4.00
C THR A 4 1.23 -20.37 -5.19
N GLU A 5 1.54 -20.83 -6.40
CA GLU A 5 1.65 -19.97 -7.59
C GLU A 5 0.33 -19.51 -8.16
N LYS A 6 -0.81 -20.11 -7.77
CA LYS A 6 -2.15 -19.70 -8.23
C LYS A 6 -3.12 -19.36 -7.10
N GLN A 7 -2.59 -19.00 -5.93
CA GLN A 7 -3.38 -18.70 -4.73
C GLN A 7 -4.47 -17.65 -4.98
N PHE A 8 -4.24 -16.71 -5.91
CA PHE A 8 -5.14 -15.62 -6.23
C PHE A 8 -5.75 -15.71 -7.64
N ALA A 9 -5.76 -16.90 -8.25
CA ALA A 9 -6.39 -17.09 -9.54
C ALA A 9 -7.87 -16.66 -9.52
N GLY A 10 -8.29 -15.85 -10.50
CA GLY A 10 -9.64 -15.30 -10.59
C GLY A 10 -9.95 -14.18 -9.58
N LYS A 11 -8.95 -13.68 -8.86
CA LYS A 11 -9.04 -12.51 -7.98
C LYS A 11 -8.48 -11.27 -8.68
N SER A 12 -8.87 -10.09 -8.22
CA SER A 12 -8.31 -8.84 -8.70
C SER A 12 -7.87 -7.92 -7.56
N ALA A 13 -6.82 -7.14 -7.82
CA ALA A 13 -6.23 -6.22 -6.87
C ALA A 13 -6.10 -4.81 -7.45
N ILE A 14 -6.32 -3.81 -6.60
CA ILE A 14 -5.90 -2.43 -6.85
C ILE A 14 -4.68 -2.15 -5.97
N VAL A 15 -3.58 -1.68 -6.57
CA VAL A 15 -2.37 -1.25 -5.85
C VAL A 15 -2.08 0.21 -6.19
N THR A 16 -2.19 1.11 -5.20
CA THR A 16 -1.92 2.52 -5.46
C THR A 16 -0.42 2.83 -5.41
N GLY A 17 0.06 3.68 -6.34
CA GLY A 17 1.48 4.06 -6.41
C GLY A 17 2.42 2.89 -6.72
N ALA A 18 2.04 2.01 -7.64
CA ALA A 18 2.73 0.75 -7.89
C ALA A 18 3.91 0.83 -8.87
N THR A 19 4.24 1.98 -9.45
CA THR A 19 5.28 2.04 -10.51
C THR A 19 6.70 1.80 -10.02
N ARG A 20 6.96 1.84 -8.71
CA ARG A 20 8.28 1.61 -8.11
C ARG A 20 8.20 1.07 -6.69
N GLY A 21 9.33 0.64 -6.16
CA GLY A 21 9.54 0.29 -4.75
C GLY A 21 8.56 -0.78 -4.24
N ILE A 22 8.02 -0.58 -3.06
CA ILE A 22 7.15 -1.53 -2.34
C ILE A 22 5.87 -1.83 -3.13
N GLY A 23 5.22 -0.80 -3.68
CA GLY A 23 3.99 -0.98 -4.47
C GLY A 23 4.20 -1.86 -5.70
N ARG A 24 5.34 -1.69 -6.38
CA ARG A 24 5.73 -2.51 -7.54
C ARG A 24 5.97 -3.96 -7.14
N ALA A 25 6.70 -4.19 -6.07
CA ALA A 25 6.97 -5.53 -5.56
C ALA A 25 5.66 -6.24 -5.17
N ILE A 26 4.74 -5.55 -4.49
CA ILE A 26 3.42 -6.09 -4.12
C ILE A 26 2.59 -6.43 -5.36
N ALA A 27 2.53 -5.52 -6.36
CA ALA A 27 1.79 -5.75 -7.59
C ALA A 27 2.30 -6.99 -8.36
N LEU A 28 3.62 -7.13 -8.49
CA LEU A 28 4.24 -8.27 -9.14
C LEU A 28 4.03 -9.57 -8.36
N GLU A 29 4.12 -9.55 -7.04
CA GLU A 29 3.91 -10.74 -6.22
C GLU A 29 2.45 -11.22 -6.27
N LEU A 30 1.49 -10.30 -6.25
CA LEU A 30 0.07 -10.62 -6.44
C LEU A 30 -0.18 -11.21 -7.84
N ALA A 31 0.45 -10.64 -8.88
CA ALA A 31 0.38 -11.14 -10.26
C ALA A 31 0.98 -12.54 -10.40
N ARG A 32 2.16 -12.80 -9.81
CA ARG A 32 2.76 -14.15 -9.78
C ARG A 32 1.83 -15.19 -9.15
N ARG A 33 1.06 -14.79 -8.14
CA ARG A 33 0.05 -15.65 -7.49
C ARG A 33 -1.28 -15.71 -8.24
N GLY A 34 -1.39 -15.07 -9.40
CA GLY A 34 -2.51 -15.22 -10.32
C GLY A 34 -3.60 -14.15 -10.22
N ALA A 35 -3.41 -13.07 -9.47
CA ALA A 35 -4.36 -11.97 -9.43
C ALA A 35 -4.23 -11.05 -10.65
N ASP A 36 -5.35 -10.56 -11.17
CA ASP A 36 -5.40 -9.44 -12.11
C ASP A 36 -5.09 -8.13 -11.37
N ILE A 37 -4.30 -7.24 -11.96
CA ILE A 37 -3.77 -6.07 -11.27
C ILE A 37 -4.22 -4.77 -11.94
N ALA A 38 -4.92 -3.93 -11.20
CA ALA A 38 -5.09 -2.52 -11.52
C ALA A 38 -4.13 -1.69 -10.66
N PHE A 39 -3.51 -0.68 -11.24
CA PHE A 39 -2.63 0.21 -10.50
C PHE A 39 -2.67 1.64 -11.06
N ASN A 40 -2.43 2.62 -10.18
CA ASN A 40 -2.32 4.00 -10.61
C ASN A 40 -0.88 4.50 -10.60
N TYR A 41 -0.68 5.52 -11.41
CA TYR A 41 0.53 6.34 -11.42
C TYR A 41 0.17 7.83 -11.57
N ALA A 42 0.99 8.71 -11.03
CA ALA A 42 0.76 10.16 -11.15
C ALA A 42 1.50 10.76 -12.37
N LYS A 43 2.78 10.43 -12.56
CA LYS A 43 3.65 11.09 -13.53
C LYS A 43 4.45 10.15 -14.44
N SER A 44 4.82 8.98 -13.98
CA SER A 44 5.78 8.11 -14.68
C SER A 44 5.08 7.12 -15.61
N ALA A 45 4.62 7.59 -16.78
CA ALA A 45 3.94 6.75 -17.76
C ALA A 45 4.83 5.60 -18.26
N GLU A 46 6.12 5.85 -18.53
CA GLU A 46 7.07 4.82 -18.97
C GLU A 46 7.21 3.69 -17.93
N ALA A 47 7.35 4.03 -16.65
CA ALA A 47 7.42 3.03 -15.58
C ALA A 47 6.07 2.28 -15.41
N ALA A 48 4.95 2.93 -15.72
CA ALA A 48 3.64 2.28 -15.70
C ALA A 48 3.50 1.26 -16.84
N GLU A 49 3.92 1.61 -18.06
CA GLU A 49 3.91 0.68 -19.19
C GLU A 49 4.88 -0.50 -18.96
N SER A 50 6.08 -0.25 -18.41
CA SER A 50 7.01 -1.32 -18.03
C SER A 50 6.37 -2.29 -17.03
N LEU A 51 5.77 -1.80 -15.95
CA LEU A 51 5.12 -2.64 -14.95
C LEU A 51 3.95 -3.42 -15.55
N LYS A 52 3.14 -2.76 -16.40
CA LYS A 52 2.01 -3.41 -17.08
C LYS A 52 2.49 -4.58 -17.93
N ALA A 53 3.52 -4.38 -18.75
CA ALA A 53 4.08 -5.44 -19.60
C ALA A 53 4.62 -6.62 -18.75
N GLU A 54 5.28 -6.34 -17.63
CA GLU A 54 5.77 -7.38 -16.72
C GLU A 54 4.64 -8.19 -16.07
N ILE A 55 3.54 -7.52 -15.66
CA ILE A 55 2.36 -8.19 -15.10
C ILE A 55 1.71 -9.07 -16.17
N GLU A 56 1.53 -8.56 -17.39
CA GLU A 56 0.94 -9.32 -18.51
C GLU A 56 1.80 -10.53 -18.91
N ALA A 57 3.13 -10.41 -18.83
CA ALA A 57 4.06 -11.52 -19.05
C ALA A 57 3.91 -12.66 -18.02
N LEU A 58 3.33 -12.40 -16.82
CA LEU A 58 2.99 -13.40 -15.83
C LEU A 58 1.66 -14.14 -16.12
N GLY A 59 0.97 -13.75 -17.22
CA GLY A 59 -0.25 -14.41 -17.68
C GLY A 59 -1.53 -13.95 -17.00
N VAL A 60 -1.53 -12.77 -16.40
CA VAL A 60 -2.70 -12.11 -15.80
C VAL A 60 -2.99 -10.77 -16.48
N ARG A 61 -4.17 -10.21 -16.25
CA ARG A 61 -4.55 -8.91 -16.83
C ARG A 61 -3.96 -7.77 -16.03
N ALA A 62 -3.59 -6.67 -16.72
CA ALA A 62 -3.11 -5.44 -16.11
C ALA A 62 -3.91 -4.22 -16.59
N LEU A 63 -4.23 -3.32 -15.67
CA LEU A 63 -4.86 -2.02 -15.94
C LEU A 63 -4.03 -0.91 -15.29
N ALA A 64 -3.39 -0.08 -16.10
CA ALA A 64 -2.66 1.09 -15.63
C ALA A 64 -3.54 2.35 -15.82
N THR A 65 -3.74 3.14 -14.77
CA THR A 65 -4.54 4.37 -14.81
C THR A 65 -3.72 5.54 -14.30
N GLN A 66 -3.64 6.62 -15.07
CA GLN A 66 -3.07 7.87 -14.58
C GLN A 66 -4.12 8.56 -13.70
N SER A 67 -3.83 8.72 -12.41
CA SER A 67 -4.72 9.39 -11.47
C SER A 67 -3.99 9.91 -10.24
N ASP A 68 -4.49 11.02 -9.69
CA ASP A 68 -4.08 11.53 -8.39
C ASP A 68 -4.93 10.88 -7.29
N VAL A 69 -4.28 10.18 -6.38
CA VAL A 69 -4.98 9.53 -5.25
C VAL A 69 -5.69 10.53 -4.35
N ALA A 70 -5.21 11.77 -4.25
CA ALA A 70 -5.82 12.86 -3.49
C ALA A 70 -7.15 13.33 -4.10
N ASN A 71 -7.38 13.08 -5.40
CA ASN A 71 -8.60 13.45 -6.10
C ASN A 71 -9.68 12.36 -5.95
N THR A 72 -10.76 12.68 -5.24
CA THR A 72 -11.84 11.73 -4.95
C THR A 72 -12.55 11.21 -6.21
N ALA A 73 -12.71 12.06 -7.24
CA ALA A 73 -13.37 11.66 -8.48
C ALA A 73 -12.49 10.71 -9.31
N GLU A 74 -11.19 10.98 -9.38
CA GLU A 74 -10.24 10.12 -10.10
C GLU A 74 -10.08 8.76 -9.42
N ALA A 75 -10.03 8.73 -8.08
CA ALA A 75 -10.02 7.47 -7.32
C ALA A 75 -11.30 6.64 -7.57
N ALA A 76 -12.47 7.28 -7.59
CA ALA A 76 -13.74 6.60 -7.87
C ALA A 76 -13.81 6.08 -9.31
N GLU A 77 -13.31 6.84 -10.27
CA GLU A 77 -13.27 6.45 -11.68
C GLU A 77 -12.32 5.26 -11.90
N MET A 78 -11.13 5.27 -11.30
CA MET A 78 -10.21 4.13 -11.40
C MET A 78 -10.81 2.85 -10.81
N VAL A 79 -11.46 2.94 -9.65
CA VAL A 79 -12.16 1.78 -9.04
C VAL A 79 -13.27 1.26 -9.96
N LYS A 80 -14.02 2.16 -10.60
CA LYS A 80 -15.04 1.80 -11.59
C LYS A 80 -14.41 1.09 -12.79
N GLN A 81 -13.36 1.65 -13.39
CA GLN A 81 -12.63 1.03 -14.52
C GLN A 81 -12.11 -0.36 -14.15
N THR A 82 -11.57 -0.53 -12.94
CA THR A 82 -11.11 -1.84 -12.44
C THR A 82 -12.28 -2.83 -12.37
N LYS A 83 -13.42 -2.42 -11.81
CA LYS A 83 -14.63 -3.26 -11.75
C LYS A 83 -15.15 -3.63 -13.13
N ASP A 84 -15.14 -2.68 -14.09
CA ASP A 84 -15.60 -2.90 -15.45
C ASP A 84 -14.64 -3.85 -16.22
N ALA A 85 -13.32 -3.79 -15.96
CA ALA A 85 -12.31 -4.61 -16.61
C ALA A 85 -12.21 -6.03 -16.03
N PHE A 86 -12.38 -6.19 -14.72
CA PHE A 86 -12.09 -7.44 -14.01
C PHE A 86 -13.30 -8.08 -13.33
N ASP A 87 -14.48 -7.46 -13.39
CA ASP A 87 -15.76 -7.91 -12.81
C ASP A 87 -15.81 -7.94 -11.28
N ARG A 88 -14.69 -7.76 -10.59
CA ARG A 88 -14.57 -7.85 -9.13
C ARG A 88 -13.42 -7.00 -8.61
N ILE A 89 -13.39 -6.75 -7.30
CA ILE A 89 -12.27 -6.17 -6.57
C ILE A 89 -12.13 -6.94 -5.27
N ASP A 90 -11.10 -7.78 -5.17
CA ASP A 90 -10.87 -8.59 -3.97
C ASP A 90 -9.90 -7.92 -3.02
N PHE A 91 -8.91 -7.22 -3.57
CA PHE A 91 -7.83 -6.63 -2.79
C PHE A 91 -7.66 -5.15 -3.13
N LEU A 92 -7.47 -4.34 -2.09
CA LEU A 92 -7.01 -2.97 -2.21
C LEU A 92 -5.74 -2.80 -1.37
N VAL A 93 -4.67 -2.34 -2.01
CA VAL A 93 -3.42 -1.97 -1.32
C VAL A 93 -3.24 -0.45 -1.44
N ASN A 94 -3.48 0.26 -0.36
CA ASN A 94 -3.20 1.69 -0.24
C ASN A 94 -1.71 1.88 0.06
N ASN A 95 -0.90 2.00 -0.98
CA ASN A 95 0.56 2.15 -0.89
C ASN A 95 1.04 3.55 -1.30
N ALA A 96 0.30 4.26 -2.15
CA ALA A 96 0.70 5.60 -2.59
C ALA A 96 1.02 6.52 -1.40
N GLY A 97 2.16 7.20 -1.49
CA GLY A 97 2.58 8.12 -0.45
C GLY A 97 3.79 8.94 -0.87
N ILE A 98 3.89 10.12 -0.26
CA ILE A 98 5.01 11.05 -0.43
C ILE A 98 5.56 11.46 0.92
N VAL A 99 6.79 11.96 0.89
CA VAL A 99 7.51 12.52 2.03
C VAL A 99 7.86 13.98 1.73
N ARG A 100 7.71 14.86 2.72
CA ARG A 100 8.12 16.27 2.70
C ARG A 100 8.68 16.61 4.07
N ASP A 101 9.89 16.09 4.35
CA ASP A 101 10.51 16.16 5.67
C ASP A 101 11.12 17.53 5.93
N THR A 102 10.75 18.12 7.04
CA THR A 102 11.37 19.33 7.59
C THR A 102 10.93 19.54 9.04
N LEU A 103 11.72 20.28 9.81
CA LEU A 103 11.35 20.63 11.19
C LEU A 103 10.08 21.48 11.19
N ILE A 104 9.22 21.29 12.21
CA ILE A 104 7.89 21.91 12.32
C ILE A 104 7.89 23.42 12.10
N LEU A 105 8.89 24.13 12.61
CA LEU A 105 8.98 25.59 12.48
C LEU A 105 9.33 26.06 11.05
N ARG A 106 9.74 25.17 10.17
CA ARG A 106 10.08 25.45 8.77
C ARG A 106 9.11 24.81 7.79
N MET A 107 8.21 23.94 8.29
CA MET A 107 7.24 23.24 7.45
C MET A 107 6.22 24.23 6.90
N LYS A 108 6.05 24.20 5.58
CA LYS A 108 5.04 25.01 4.91
C LYS A 108 3.71 24.28 4.92
N GLU A 109 2.62 25.04 4.90
CA GLU A 109 1.25 24.50 4.81
C GLU A 109 1.09 23.60 3.58
N ASP A 110 1.59 24.03 2.43
CA ASP A 110 1.56 23.22 1.19
C ASP A 110 2.26 21.85 1.34
N ASP A 111 3.36 21.77 2.11
CA ASP A 111 4.05 20.51 2.35
C ASP A 111 3.27 19.61 3.32
N TRP A 112 2.59 20.21 4.28
CA TRP A 112 1.67 19.51 5.18
C TRP A 112 0.48 18.96 4.40
N ASP A 113 -0.23 19.81 3.67
CA ASP A 113 -1.43 19.44 2.91
C ASP A 113 -1.14 18.39 1.85
N ALA A 114 -0.05 18.54 1.09
CA ALA A 114 0.34 17.55 0.09
C ALA A 114 0.54 16.15 0.69
N VAL A 115 1.17 16.04 1.87
CA VAL A 115 1.41 14.77 2.54
C VAL A 115 0.11 14.18 3.11
N ILE A 116 -0.72 14.99 3.76
CA ILE A 116 -2.01 14.53 4.29
C ILE A 116 -2.96 14.11 3.16
N ASP A 117 -3.07 14.91 2.13
CA ASP A 117 -3.96 14.63 0.99
C ASP A 117 -3.53 13.37 0.23
N THR A 118 -2.23 13.21 -0.04
CA THR A 118 -1.75 12.02 -0.76
C THR A 118 -1.83 10.77 0.11
N ASN A 119 -1.23 10.80 1.31
CA ASN A 119 -1.03 9.59 2.11
C ASN A 119 -2.31 9.14 2.81
N LEU A 120 -3.05 10.06 3.44
CA LEU A 120 -4.21 9.73 4.27
C LEU A 120 -5.53 9.84 3.50
N LYS A 121 -5.80 11.00 2.90
CA LYS A 121 -7.03 11.20 2.14
C LYS A 121 -7.06 10.32 0.89
N GLY A 122 -5.92 10.09 0.23
CA GLY A 122 -5.80 9.13 -0.87
C GLY A 122 -6.22 7.73 -0.46
N ALA A 123 -5.73 7.22 0.66
CA ALA A 123 -6.14 5.92 1.20
C ALA A 123 -7.64 5.87 1.54
N TRP A 124 -8.19 6.95 2.10
CA TRP A 124 -9.63 7.07 2.36
C TRP A 124 -10.45 7.08 1.07
N ASN A 125 -10.02 7.81 0.03
CA ASN A 125 -10.69 7.89 -1.27
C ASN A 125 -10.83 6.50 -1.89
N PHE A 126 -9.72 5.77 -2.01
CA PHE A 126 -9.71 4.43 -2.60
C PHE A 126 -10.47 3.42 -1.75
N SER A 127 -10.33 3.46 -0.42
CA SER A 127 -11.08 2.58 0.48
C SER A 127 -12.59 2.80 0.34
N LYS A 128 -13.05 4.06 0.35
CA LYS A 128 -14.47 4.41 0.16
C LYS A 128 -15.02 3.93 -1.17
N ALA A 129 -14.25 4.07 -2.25
CA ALA A 129 -14.67 3.65 -3.58
C ALA A 129 -14.69 2.12 -3.71
N ALA A 130 -13.62 1.43 -3.28
CA ALA A 130 -13.51 -0.03 -3.35
C ALA A 130 -14.55 -0.74 -2.47
N LEU A 131 -14.84 -0.21 -1.28
CA LEU A 131 -15.86 -0.76 -0.39
C LEU A 131 -17.27 -0.79 -1.03
N ARG A 132 -17.61 0.16 -1.90
CA ARG A 132 -18.90 0.12 -2.63
C ARG A 132 -19.04 -1.13 -3.52
N VAL A 133 -17.93 -1.69 -3.98
CA VAL A 133 -17.88 -2.94 -4.76
C VAL A 133 -17.76 -4.13 -3.81
N MET A 134 -16.77 -4.15 -2.92
CA MET A 134 -16.50 -5.28 -2.02
C MET A 134 -17.69 -5.66 -1.14
N LEU A 135 -18.45 -4.68 -0.62
CA LEU A 135 -19.61 -4.93 0.23
C LEU A 135 -20.80 -5.59 -0.50
N ARG A 136 -20.77 -5.63 -1.83
CA ARG A 136 -21.79 -6.30 -2.67
C ARG A 136 -21.34 -7.68 -3.14
N GLN A 137 -20.09 -8.07 -2.86
CA GLN A 137 -19.54 -9.38 -3.19
C GLN A 137 -19.83 -10.38 -2.07
N ASP A 138 -20.16 -11.63 -2.42
CA ASP A 138 -20.46 -12.68 -1.44
C ASP A 138 -19.23 -13.05 -0.58
N GLU A 139 -18.03 -12.93 -1.15
CA GLU A 139 -16.77 -13.26 -0.49
C GLU A 139 -16.12 -12.06 0.23
N GLY A 140 -16.72 -10.87 0.11
CA GLY A 140 -16.17 -9.64 0.66
C GLY A 140 -14.89 -9.21 -0.05
N GLY A 141 -13.85 -8.89 0.72
CA GLY A 141 -12.54 -8.45 0.20
C GLY A 141 -11.52 -8.24 1.30
N SER A 142 -10.35 -7.71 0.94
CA SER A 142 -9.30 -7.34 1.91
C SER A 142 -8.66 -6.01 1.53
N ILE A 143 -8.53 -5.11 2.51
CA ILE A 143 -7.84 -3.82 2.36
C ILE A 143 -6.55 -3.87 3.19
N LEU A 144 -5.45 -3.51 2.56
CA LEU A 144 -4.15 -3.38 3.20
C LEU A 144 -3.63 -1.95 3.06
N ASN A 145 -3.38 -1.31 4.19
CA ASN A 145 -2.81 0.04 4.26
C ASN A 145 -1.31 -0.04 4.54
N ILE A 146 -0.48 0.54 3.67
CA ILE A 146 0.97 0.62 3.88
C ILE A 146 1.25 1.88 4.71
N THR A 147 1.49 1.68 5.98
CA THR A 147 1.86 2.73 6.92
C THR A 147 3.36 2.67 7.25
N SER A 148 3.80 3.27 8.33
CA SER A 148 5.20 3.34 8.74
C SER A 148 5.30 3.31 10.26
N ILE A 149 6.44 2.85 10.76
CA ILE A 149 6.80 3.03 12.18
C ILE A 149 6.77 4.52 12.59
N SER A 150 7.05 5.45 11.65
CA SER A 150 6.90 6.89 11.91
C SER A 150 5.47 7.28 12.34
N GLY A 151 4.45 6.52 11.93
CA GLY A 151 3.08 6.69 12.39
C GLY A 151 2.80 6.03 13.75
N VAL A 152 3.68 5.17 14.24
CA VAL A 152 3.57 4.48 15.54
C VAL A 152 4.31 5.25 16.63
N VAL A 153 5.59 5.58 16.39
CA VAL A 153 6.46 6.17 17.41
C VAL A 153 6.72 7.68 17.19
N GLY A 154 6.36 8.21 16.01
CA GLY A 154 6.73 9.57 15.61
C GLY A 154 8.19 9.67 15.17
N MET A 155 8.49 10.69 14.32
CA MET A 155 9.86 10.95 13.88
C MET A 155 10.10 12.44 13.78
N ALA A 156 11.21 12.91 14.34
CA ALA A 156 11.61 14.32 14.24
C ALA A 156 11.78 14.72 12.76
N GLY A 157 11.25 15.88 12.39
CA GLY A 157 11.24 16.35 11.00
C GLY A 157 10.15 15.75 10.11
N GLN A 158 9.32 14.84 10.63
CA GLN A 158 8.25 14.14 9.90
C GLN A 158 6.87 14.38 10.50
N SER A 159 6.58 15.55 11.04
CA SER A 159 5.29 15.78 11.71
C SER A 159 4.08 15.56 10.78
N ASN A 160 4.15 15.99 9.51
CA ASN A 160 3.15 15.71 8.49
C ASN A 160 3.08 14.22 8.12
N TYR A 161 4.21 13.60 7.84
CA TYR A 161 4.28 12.18 7.46
C TYR A 161 3.82 11.27 8.61
N SER A 162 4.34 11.50 9.83
CA SER A 162 3.92 10.76 11.03
C SER A 162 2.42 10.90 11.29
N ALA A 163 1.88 12.12 11.20
CA ALA A 163 0.44 12.36 11.33
C ALA A 163 -0.37 11.61 10.26
N SER A 164 0.06 11.64 8.98
CA SER A 164 -0.61 10.92 7.91
C SER A 164 -0.62 9.41 8.13
N LYS A 165 0.51 8.83 8.56
CA LYS A 165 0.65 7.39 8.79
C LYS A 165 -0.06 6.94 10.08
N ALA A 166 -0.07 7.76 11.14
CA ALA A 166 -0.90 7.55 12.32
C ALA A 166 -2.41 7.63 11.98
N GLY A 167 -2.81 8.58 11.14
CA GLY A 167 -4.17 8.68 10.63
C GLY A 167 -4.60 7.42 9.87
N MET A 168 -3.72 6.83 9.06
CA MET A 168 -3.99 5.54 8.38
C MET A 168 -4.19 4.39 9.39
N ILE A 169 -3.48 4.38 10.51
CA ILE A 169 -3.68 3.41 11.60
C ILE A 169 -5.09 3.56 12.18
N GLY A 170 -5.52 4.79 12.46
CA GLY A 170 -6.89 5.08 12.91
C GLY A 170 -7.95 4.67 11.89
N LEU A 171 -7.74 5.04 10.62
CA LEU A 171 -8.60 4.67 9.50
C LEU A 171 -8.74 3.14 9.36
N THR A 172 -7.63 2.39 9.47
CA THR A 172 -7.61 0.92 9.43
C THR A 172 -8.55 0.33 10.49
N LYS A 173 -8.43 0.78 11.73
CA LYS A 173 -9.23 0.26 12.86
C LYS A 173 -10.71 0.62 12.74
N ALA A 174 -11.02 1.83 12.28
CA ALA A 174 -12.40 2.28 12.07
C ALA A 174 -13.07 1.46 10.96
N LEU A 175 -12.46 1.39 9.77
CA LEU A 175 -13.01 0.63 8.66
C LEU A 175 -13.16 -0.85 8.98
N ALA A 176 -12.19 -1.46 9.68
CA ALA A 176 -12.29 -2.86 10.09
C ALA A 176 -13.57 -3.14 10.89
N ARG A 177 -13.96 -2.24 11.81
CA ARG A 177 -15.19 -2.35 12.59
C ARG A 177 -16.46 -2.16 11.75
N GLU A 178 -16.42 -1.22 10.80
CA GLU A 178 -17.58 -0.91 9.95
C GLU A 178 -17.93 -2.04 8.97
N VAL A 179 -16.91 -2.76 8.44
CA VAL A 179 -17.11 -3.66 7.30
C VAL A 179 -16.96 -5.15 7.61
N ALA A 180 -16.54 -5.52 8.82
CA ALA A 180 -16.28 -6.91 9.21
C ALA A 180 -17.49 -7.85 8.98
N SER A 181 -18.72 -7.38 9.25
CA SER A 181 -19.96 -8.14 9.04
C SER A 181 -20.20 -8.52 7.57
N ARG A 182 -19.52 -7.85 6.64
CA ARG A 182 -19.58 -8.10 5.19
C ARG A 182 -18.35 -8.86 4.68
N LYS A 183 -17.66 -9.59 5.55
CA LYS A 183 -16.46 -10.40 5.23
C LYS A 183 -15.33 -9.60 4.60
N VAL A 184 -15.22 -8.28 4.89
CA VAL A 184 -14.11 -7.46 4.47
C VAL A 184 -13.15 -7.32 5.64
N THR A 185 -11.87 -7.63 5.41
CA THR A 185 -10.79 -7.38 6.38
C THR A 185 -10.05 -6.10 6.04
N VAL A 186 -9.63 -5.35 7.05
CA VAL A 186 -8.81 -4.13 6.87
C VAL A 186 -7.65 -4.18 7.85
N ASN A 187 -6.42 -4.22 7.32
CA ASN A 187 -5.20 -4.27 8.13
C ASN A 187 -4.17 -3.26 7.64
N ALA A 188 -3.14 -3.03 8.43
CA ALA A 188 -2.03 -2.15 8.09
C ALA A 188 -0.68 -2.84 8.30
N LEU A 189 0.30 -2.55 7.43
CA LEU A 189 1.71 -2.83 7.66
C LEU A 189 2.41 -1.53 8.06
N ALA A 190 2.96 -1.48 9.26
CA ALA A 190 3.81 -0.39 9.73
C ALA A 190 5.26 -0.76 9.41
N LEU A 191 5.77 -0.20 8.31
CA LEU A 191 7.09 -0.56 7.80
C LEU A 191 8.20 0.26 8.48
N GLY A 192 9.32 -0.41 8.75
CA GLY A 192 10.59 0.22 9.01
C GLY A 192 11.27 0.66 7.71
N MET A 193 12.60 0.53 7.68
CA MET A 193 13.39 0.84 6.47
C MET A 193 13.37 -0.32 5.49
N VAL A 194 13.05 0.00 4.25
CA VAL A 194 13.00 -0.95 3.12
C VAL A 194 13.98 -0.47 2.06
N ALA A 195 14.79 -1.37 1.50
CA ALA A 195 15.76 -1.09 0.45
C ALA A 195 15.05 -0.70 -0.85
N THR A 196 14.87 0.60 -1.04
CA THR A 196 14.20 1.23 -2.19
C THR A 196 14.96 2.50 -2.56
N ASP A 197 14.63 3.09 -3.72
CA ASP A 197 15.22 4.38 -4.15
C ASP A 197 15.08 5.47 -3.08
N MET A 198 14.03 5.42 -2.26
CA MET A 198 13.82 6.37 -1.17
C MET A 198 14.87 6.19 -0.05
N ALA A 199 15.24 4.96 0.27
CA ALA A 199 16.28 4.68 1.24
C ALA A 199 17.67 4.99 0.69
N SER A 200 17.91 4.68 -0.59
CA SER A 200 19.20 4.95 -1.27
C SER A 200 19.49 6.45 -1.44
N ALA A 201 18.46 7.29 -1.39
CA ALA A 201 18.62 8.75 -1.46
C ALA A 201 19.09 9.39 -0.13
N LEU A 202 19.10 8.62 0.96
CA LEU A 202 19.61 9.09 2.25
C LEU A 202 21.14 9.08 2.28
N ASP A 203 21.72 10.03 3.03
CA ASP A 203 23.16 10.06 3.30
C ASP A 203 23.65 8.76 3.94
N GLU A 204 24.80 8.23 3.52
CA GLU A 204 25.35 6.95 4.00
C GLU A 204 25.57 6.93 5.52
N THR A 205 26.01 8.05 6.10
CA THR A 205 26.21 8.16 7.55
C THR A 205 24.87 8.04 8.30
N TYR A 206 23.80 8.58 7.71
CA TYR A 206 22.47 8.48 8.27
C TYR A 206 21.88 7.06 8.10
N GLN A 207 22.11 6.43 6.94
CA GLN A 207 21.74 5.03 6.73
C GLN A 207 22.42 4.12 7.77
N GLN A 208 23.72 4.30 8.03
CA GLN A 208 24.45 3.50 9.01
C GLN A 208 23.89 3.69 10.43
N LYS A 209 23.56 4.93 10.81
CA LYS A 209 22.94 5.21 12.11
C LYS A 209 21.59 4.50 12.30
N ILE A 210 20.80 4.36 11.24
CA ILE A 210 19.55 3.61 11.29
C ILE A 210 19.84 2.11 11.35
N LEU A 211 20.77 1.60 10.56
CA LEU A 211 21.18 0.20 10.56
C LEU A 211 21.63 -0.26 11.95
N ASP A 212 22.38 0.56 12.66
CA ASP A 212 22.88 0.28 14.01
C ASP A 212 21.72 0.17 15.04
N GLN A 213 20.53 0.71 14.72
CA GLN A 213 19.35 0.63 15.58
C GLN A 213 18.42 -0.53 15.21
N ILE A 214 18.60 -1.17 14.04
CA ILE A 214 17.78 -2.29 13.62
C ILE A 214 18.35 -3.60 14.20
N PRO A 215 17.66 -4.30 15.10
CA PRO A 215 18.15 -5.57 15.66
C PRO A 215 18.50 -6.63 14.62
N LEU A 216 17.78 -6.71 13.49
CA LEU A 216 18.12 -7.60 12.39
C LEU A 216 19.31 -7.12 11.54
N GLY A 217 19.89 -5.95 11.81
CA GLY A 217 21.12 -5.44 11.21
C GLY A 217 21.05 -5.13 9.71
N ARG A 218 19.87 -5.04 9.13
CA ARG A 218 19.66 -4.74 7.70
C ARG A 218 18.32 -4.07 7.42
N PHE A 219 18.22 -3.43 6.29
CA PHE A 219 16.93 -3.02 5.73
C PHE A 219 16.18 -4.25 5.19
N ALA A 220 14.84 -4.16 5.17
CA ALA A 220 14.02 -5.18 4.53
C ALA A 220 14.11 -5.05 3.00
N GLU A 221 14.00 -6.16 2.29
CA GLU A 221 13.82 -6.16 0.85
C GLU A 221 12.34 -5.93 0.49
N ALA A 222 12.08 -5.24 -0.63
CA ALA A 222 10.70 -4.98 -1.06
C ALA A 222 9.89 -6.28 -1.29
N ASP A 223 10.54 -7.34 -1.73
CA ASP A 223 9.93 -8.66 -1.91
C ASP A 223 9.56 -9.34 -0.58
N GLU A 224 10.25 -9.06 0.53
CA GLU A 224 9.86 -9.54 1.86
C GLU A 224 8.54 -8.89 2.28
N ILE A 225 8.41 -7.57 2.05
CA ILE A 225 7.16 -6.85 2.32
C ILE A 225 6.03 -7.36 1.42
N ALA A 226 6.30 -7.63 0.14
CA ALA A 226 5.31 -8.15 -0.80
C ALA A 226 4.74 -9.51 -0.37
N ARG A 227 5.59 -10.42 0.14
CA ARG A 227 5.13 -11.72 0.65
C ARG A 227 4.24 -11.58 1.89
N ILE A 228 4.60 -10.68 2.82
CA ILE A 228 3.78 -10.39 4.01
C ILE A 228 2.44 -9.76 3.60
N ALA A 229 2.45 -8.82 2.64
CA ALA A 229 1.24 -8.23 2.09
C ALA A 229 0.32 -9.30 1.48
N CYS A 230 0.85 -10.21 0.68
CA CYS A 230 0.08 -11.32 0.11
C CYS A 230 -0.48 -12.26 1.17
N PHE A 231 0.24 -12.54 2.25
CA PHE A 231 -0.29 -13.31 3.37
C PHE A 231 -1.52 -12.62 3.99
N LEU A 232 -1.43 -11.32 4.30
CA LEU A 232 -2.54 -10.57 4.90
C LEU A 232 -3.77 -10.42 3.98
N LEU A 233 -3.57 -10.52 2.68
CA LEU A 233 -4.64 -10.49 1.68
C LEU A 233 -5.24 -11.88 1.42
N SER A 234 -4.57 -12.95 1.84
CA SER A 234 -4.97 -14.33 1.57
C SER A 234 -6.10 -14.84 2.47
N THR A 235 -6.58 -16.03 2.16
CA THR A 235 -7.55 -16.77 2.99
C THR A 235 -6.99 -17.15 4.36
N ASP A 236 -5.67 -17.33 4.48
CA ASP A 236 -5.00 -17.71 5.73
C ASP A 236 -5.09 -16.61 6.79
N ALA A 237 -5.28 -15.35 6.36
CA ALA A 237 -5.41 -14.18 7.24
C ALA A 237 -6.86 -13.71 7.44
N LYS A 238 -7.88 -14.49 7.06
CA LYS A 238 -9.30 -14.05 7.11
C LYS A 238 -9.84 -13.78 8.53
N TYR A 239 -9.14 -14.23 9.57
CA TYR A 239 -9.51 -13.91 10.95
C TYR A 239 -8.68 -12.75 11.54
N ILE A 240 -7.84 -12.10 10.69
CA ILE A 240 -7.02 -10.94 11.07
C ILE A 240 -7.70 -9.69 10.48
N THR A 241 -8.19 -8.80 11.33
CA THR A 241 -8.74 -7.50 10.92
C THR A 241 -8.50 -6.44 11.99
N GLY A 242 -8.34 -5.19 11.57
CA GLY A 242 -8.05 -4.04 12.45
C GLY A 242 -6.63 -4.03 13.01
N GLN A 243 -5.73 -4.90 12.52
CA GLN A 243 -4.38 -5.02 13.05
C GLN A 243 -3.40 -4.10 12.34
N VAL A 244 -2.41 -3.65 13.11
CA VAL A 244 -1.23 -2.92 12.63
C VAL A 244 -0.02 -3.79 12.90
N ILE A 245 0.52 -4.38 11.86
CA ILE A 245 1.66 -5.30 11.96
C ILE A 245 2.92 -4.52 11.65
N GLN A 246 3.83 -4.43 12.62
CA GLN A 246 5.14 -3.82 12.44
C GLN A 246 6.04 -4.80 11.67
N VAL A 247 6.66 -4.29 10.61
CA VAL A 247 7.63 -5.02 9.78
C VAL A 247 8.85 -4.12 9.65
N ASP A 248 9.66 -4.10 10.70
CA ASP A 248 10.69 -3.09 10.92
C ASP A 248 12.03 -3.66 11.40
N GLY A 249 12.17 -4.99 11.45
CA GLY A 249 13.37 -5.65 11.93
C GLY A 249 13.66 -5.43 13.42
N GLY A 250 12.64 -4.99 14.18
CA GLY A 250 12.73 -4.69 15.61
C GLY A 250 13.09 -3.22 15.92
N LEU A 251 13.11 -2.35 14.91
CA LEU A 251 13.53 -0.94 15.06
C LEU A 251 12.66 -0.16 16.07
N ALA A 252 11.38 -0.48 16.18
CA ALA A 252 10.43 0.22 17.05
C ALA A 252 9.85 -0.69 18.16
N MET A 253 10.70 -1.56 18.71
CA MET A 253 10.36 -2.38 19.88
C MET A 253 10.34 -1.54 21.16
#